data_0705094552bbba6aabf34bd55a64ef04
#
_entry.id   0705094552bbba6aabf34bd55a64ef04
#
_cell.length_a   1.000
_cell.length_b   1.000
_cell.length_c   1.000
_cell.angle_alpha   90.00
_cell.angle_beta   90.00
_cell.angle_gamma   90.00
#
_symmetry.space_group_name_H-M   'P 1'
#
loop_
_entity.id
_entity.type
_entity.pdbx_description
1 polymer ?
#
loop_
_entity_poly.entity_id
_entity_poly.type
_entity_poly.pdbx_seq_one_letter_code
_entity_poly.pdbx_strand_id
1 'polypeptide(L)'
;MVSKDIKEALLGYYNGLQKMNSSIDEIKLVGLDENIKYCFEVRHQEYNIHMFGGLINQILPFKVNDRGFLVNTIAKYKTMLAENESYELSGSALMSGALKLNQQWMGTGLNDSVRALGDFGSRLYYIKAKEIAE
;
A
#
# COMPACT_ATOMS: atom_id res chain seq x y z
N MET A 1 -12.13 -5.81 -10.18
CA MET A 1 -12.88 -7.08 -10.43
C MET A 1 -13.84 -7.28 -9.28
N VAL A 2 -15.08 -7.63 -9.55
CA VAL A 2 -16.10 -7.90 -8.53
C VAL A 2 -16.60 -9.33 -8.75
N SER A 3 -16.84 -10.08 -7.67
CA SER A 3 -17.41 -11.43 -7.71
C SER A 3 -18.87 -11.39 -8.20
N LYS A 4 -19.37 -12.52 -8.67
CA LYS A 4 -20.76 -12.61 -9.18
C LYS A 4 -21.82 -12.37 -8.11
N ASP A 5 -21.52 -12.72 -6.87
CA ASP A 5 -22.39 -12.53 -5.70
C ASP A 5 -22.23 -11.16 -5.04
N ILE A 6 -21.37 -10.30 -5.60
CA ILE A 6 -21.08 -8.93 -5.12
C ILE A 6 -20.53 -8.90 -3.67
N LYS A 7 -20.14 -10.04 -3.10
CA LYS A 7 -19.61 -10.12 -1.75
C LYS A 7 -18.11 -9.86 -1.65
N GLU A 8 -17.41 -10.07 -2.74
CA GLU A 8 -15.96 -9.87 -2.79
C GLU A 8 -15.55 -9.07 -4.01
N ALA A 9 -14.52 -8.24 -3.85
CA ALA A 9 -13.91 -7.55 -4.95
C ALA A 9 -12.39 -7.44 -4.78
N LEU A 10 -11.71 -7.24 -5.88
CA LEU A 10 -10.26 -7.03 -5.95
C LEU A 10 -9.99 -5.73 -6.68
N LEU A 11 -9.22 -4.84 -6.05
CA LEU A 11 -8.71 -3.62 -6.64
C LEU A 11 -7.20 -3.71 -6.85
N GLY A 12 -6.74 -3.50 -8.08
CA GLY A 12 -5.33 -3.29 -8.37
C GLY A 12 -5.05 -1.79 -8.53
N TYR A 13 -4.15 -1.26 -7.74
CA TYR A 13 -3.60 0.07 -7.88
C TYR A 13 -2.22 0.00 -8.52
N TYR A 14 -2.03 0.73 -9.60
CA TYR A 14 -0.78 0.77 -10.34
C TYR A 14 -0.29 2.20 -10.41
N ASN A 15 0.89 2.43 -9.87
CA ASN A 15 1.52 3.73 -9.91
C ASN A 15 2.28 3.90 -11.24
N GLY A 16 2.25 5.10 -11.80
CA GLY A 16 3.11 5.50 -12.91
C GLY A 16 4.41 6.11 -12.41
N LEU A 17 4.99 7.00 -13.18
CA LEU A 17 6.09 7.85 -12.73
C LEU A 17 5.59 8.80 -11.64
N GLN A 18 6.22 8.75 -10.48
CA GLN A 18 5.88 9.64 -9.40
C GLN A 18 6.30 11.07 -9.71
N LYS A 19 5.38 11.99 -9.54
CA LYS A 19 5.65 13.42 -9.65
C LYS A 19 5.75 14.01 -8.25
N MET A 20 6.63 14.97 -8.08
CA MET A 20 6.64 15.77 -6.83
C MET A 20 5.31 16.50 -6.69
N ASN A 21 4.75 16.49 -5.48
CA ASN A 21 3.45 17.11 -5.17
C ASN A 21 2.27 16.52 -5.98
N SER A 22 2.28 15.23 -6.29
CA SER A 22 1.09 14.58 -6.84
C SER A 22 -0.10 14.72 -5.87
N SER A 23 -1.28 14.91 -6.42
CA SER A 23 -2.52 14.88 -5.64
C SER A 23 -2.73 13.49 -5.04
N ILE A 24 -3.45 13.44 -3.93
CA ILE A 24 -3.92 12.17 -3.37
C ILE A 24 -4.93 11.56 -4.34
N ASP A 25 -4.71 10.30 -4.70
CA ASP A 25 -5.60 9.60 -5.61
C ASP A 25 -6.92 9.25 -4.91
N GLU A 26 -8.01 9.66 -5.53
CA GLU A 26 -9.35 9.28 -5.13
C GLU A 26 -9.76 8.01 -5.86
N ILE A 27 -10.17 7.01 -5.09
CA ILE A 27 -10.61 5.73 -5.66
C ILE A 27 -12.13 5.70 -5.73
N LYS A 28 -12.64 5.46 -6.93
CA LYS A 28 -14.06 5.25 -7.18
C LYS A 28 -14.28 3.84 -7.69
N LEU A 29 -14.93 3.02 -6.89
CA LEU A 29 -15.26 1.64 -7.27
C LEU A 29 -16.58 1.60 -8.05
N VAL A 30 -16.80 0.49 -8.73
CA VAL A 30 -18.02 0.26 -9.51
C VAL A 30 -18.48 -1.19 -9.31
N GLY A 31 -19.79 -1.39 -9.22
CA GLY A 31 -20.40 -2.73 -9.20
C GLY A 31 -20.50 -3.37 -7.82
N LEU A 32 -20.42 -2.57 -6.75
CA LEU A 32 -20.72 -3.01 -5.39
C LEU A 32 -22.20 -2.77 -5.06
N ASP A 33 -22.71 -3.41 -4.01
CA ASP A 33 -24.03 -3.12 -3.46
C ASP A 33 -23.96 -1.91 -2.54
N GLU A 34 -24.81 -0.91 -2.76
CA GLU A 34 -24.81 0.34 -2.01
C GLU A 34 -25.11 0.17 -0.52
N ASN A 35 -25.89 -0.85 -0.17
CA ASN A 35 -26.40 -1.09 1.19
C ASN A 35 -25.50 -2.01 2.02
N ILE A 36 -24.55 -2.68 1.39
CA ILE A 36 -23.63 -3.59 2.08
C ILE A 36 -22.43 -2.79 2.62
N LYS A 37 -22.02 -3.12 3.84
CA LYS A 37 -20.74 -2.68 4.39
C LYS A 37 -19.64 -3.62 3.93
N TYR A 38 -18.54 -3.04 3.47
CA TYR A 38 -17.36 -3.78 3.02
C TYR A 38 -16.16 -3.44 3.89
N CYS A 39 -15.36 -4.45 4.17
CA CYS A 39 -14.00 -4.28 4.66
C CYS A 39 -13.07 -4.17 3.46
N PHE A 40 -12.30 -3.11 3.40
CA PHE A 40 -11.34 -2.80 2.37
C PHE A 40 -9.95 -2.90 2.97
N GLU A 41 -9.16 -3.86 2.53
CA GLU A 41 -7.86 -4.18 3.12
C GLU A 41 -6.76 -4.27 2.07
N VAL A 42 -5.61 -3.67 2.35
CA VAL A 42 -4.44 -3.84 1.51
C VAL A 42 -3.88 -5.27 1.65
N ARG A 43 -3.50 -5.87 0.54
CA ARG A 43 -2.71 -7.10 0.57
C ARG A 43 -1.40 -6.82 1.29
N HIS A 44 -1.11 -7.63 2.29
CA HIS A 44 0.12 -7.55 3.04
C HIS A 44 1.35 -7.57 2.11
N GLN A 45 2.21 -6.60 2.27
CA GLN A 45 3.47 -6.48 1.52
C GLN A 45 4.64 -6.35 2.48
N GLU A 46 5.75 -6.87 2.05
CA GLU A 46 7.01 -6.76 2.77
C GLU A 46 8.04 -6.02 1.91
N TYR A 47 8.77 -5.13 2.55
CA TYR A 47 9.83 -4.39 1.88
C TYR A 47 11.19 -4.94 2.24
N ASN A 48 12.04 -5.04 1.24
CA ASN A 48 13.44 -5.33 1.48
C ASN A 48 14.13 -4.12 2.10
N ILE A 49 15.01 -4.37 3.06
CA ILE A 49 15.76 -3.33 3.78
C ILE A 49 16.54 -2.43 2.80
N HIS A 50 16.98 -2.95 1.66
CA HIS A 50 17.67 -2.17 0.64
C HIS A 50 16.86 -1.01 0.07
N MET A 51 15.52 -1.06 0.15
CA MET A 51 14.68 0.06 -0.28
C MET A 51 14.88 1.32 0.55
N PHE A 52 15.38 1.18 1.77
CA PHE A 52 15.58 2.32 2.68
C PHE A 52 16.98 2.94 2.55
N GLY A 53 17.90 2.30 1.82
CA GLY A 53 19.23 2.84 1.55
C GLY A 53 19.93 3.39 2.80
N GLY A 54 20.49 4.58 2.70
CA GLY A 54 21.20 5.24 3.80
C GLY A 54 20.34 5.58 5.02
N LEU A 55 18.99 5.59 4.91
CA LEU A 55 18.10 5.83 6.06
C LEU A 55 18.20 4.75 7.12
N ILE A 56 18.66 3.55 6.77
CA ILE A 56 18.91 2.47 7.72
C ILE A 56 19.87 2.92 8.83
N ASN A 57 20.78 3.85 8.52
CA ASN A 57 21.73 4.41 9.49
C ASN A 57 21.09 5.36 10.51
N GLN A 58 19.86 5.78 10.32
CA GLN A 58 19.11 6.59 11.29
C GLN A 58 18.43 5.71 12.35
N ILE A 59 18.19 4.45 12.01
CA ILE A 59 17.52 3.48 12.88
C ILE A 59 18.55 2.64 13.65
N LEU A 60 19.70 2.39 13.04
CA LEU A 60 20.75 1.59 13.68
C LEU A 60 21.66 2.44 14.57
N PRO A 61 22.10 1.91 15.73
CA PRO A 61 22.98 2.61 16.64
C PRO A 61 24.43 2.76 16.13
N PHE A 62 24.74 2.19 14.98
CA PHE A 62 26.05 2.25 14.32
C PHE A 62 25.90 2.44 12.82
N LYS A 63 26.86 3.12 12.23
CA LYS A 63 26.88 3.35 10.77
C LYS A 63 27.23 2.07 10.04
N VAL A 64 26.37 1.66 9.12
CA VAL A 64 26.60 0.55 8.21
C VAL A 64 26.61 1.07 6.76
N ASN A 65 27.43 0.45 5.94
CA ASN A 65 27.36 0.69 4.49
C ASN A 65 26.10 0.00 3.97
N ASP A 66 25.18 0.77 3.38
CA ASP A 66 23.91 0.30 2.83
C ASP A 66 24.06 -0.81 1.77
N ARG A 67 25.21 -0.86 1.09
CA ARG A 67 25.60 -1.90 0.13
C ARG A 67 26.62 -2.89 0.67
N GLY A 68 26.90 -2.86 1.97
CA GLY A 68 27.88 -3.70 2.62
C GLY A 68 27.39 -5.15 2.80
N PHE A 69 28.35 -6.04 3.05
CA PHE A 69 28.08 -7.47 3.27
C PHE A 69 27.08 -7.72 4.42
N LEU A 70 27.15 -6.93 5.49
CA LEU A 70 26.26 -7.05 6.64
C LEU A 70 24.81 -6.73 6.26
N VAL A 71 24.56 -5.63 5.54
CA VAL A 71 23.22 -5.27 5.10
C VAL A 71 22.68 -6.27 4.10
N ASN A 72 23.53 -6.73 3.17
CA ASN A 72 23.16 -7.77 2.22
C ASN A 72 22.77 -9.10 2.91
N THR A 73 23.46 -9.45 3.99
CA THR A 73 23.14 -10.66 4.74
C THR A 73 21.82 -10.50 5.52
N ILE A 74 21.63 -9.36 6.20
CA ILE A 74 20.41 -9.09 6.93
C ILE A 74 19.19 -8.99 5.98
N ALA A 75 19.36 -8.36 4.83
CA ALA A 75 18.31 -8.21 3.83
C ALA A 75 17.79 -9.52 3.23
N LYS A 76 18.58 -10.59 3.32
CA LYS A 76 18.14 -11.95 2.93
C LYS A 76 17.15 -12.58 3.93
N TYR A 77 17.23 -12.18 5.19
CA TYR A 77 16.50 -12.84 6.28
C TYR A 77 15.49 -11.92 6.97
N LYS A 78 15.56 -10.62 6.74
CA LYS A 78 14.66 -9.66 7.36
C LYS A 78 14.05 -8.75 6.31
N THR A 79 12.73 -8.73 6.32
CA THR A 79 11.90 -7.80 5.56
C THR A 79 11.23 -6.84 6.55
N MET A 80 10.85 -5.67 6.08
CA MET A 80 10.05 -4.71 6.83
C MET A 80 8.62 -4.75 6.31
N LEU A 81 7.67 -4.80 7.22
CA LEU A 81 6.25 -4.80 6.87
C LEU A 81 5.87 -3.45 6.29
N ALA A 82 5.09 -3.49 5.21
CA ALA A 82 4.43 -2.31 4.68
C ALA A 82 3.39 -1.79 5.67
N GLU A 83 3.06 -0.52 5.56
CA GLU A 83 1.93 0.04 6.27
C GLU A 83 0.65 -0.71 5.88
N ASN A 84 -0.12 -1.09 6.89
CA ASN A 84 -1.38 -1.77 6.69
C ASN A 84 -2.51 -0.74 6.58
N GLU A 85 -3.23 -0.78 5.45
CA GLU A 85 -4.42 0.04 5.24
C GLU A 85 -5.65 -0.85 5.35
N SER A 86 -6.55 -0.51 6.27
CA SER A 86 -7.82 -1.18 6.45
C SER A 86 -8.92 -0.16 6.72
N TYR A 87 -10.02 -0.24 6.00
CA TYR A 87 -11.16 0.66 6.09
C TYR A 87 -12.46 -0.13 6.08
N GLU A 88 -13.45 0.31 6.83
CA GLU A 88 -14.83 -0.19 6.76
C GLU A 88 -15.73 0.90 6.17
N LEU A 89 -16.29 0.66 5.00
CA LEU A 89 -17.10 1.62 4.27
C LEU A 89 -18.32 0.94 3.65
N SER A 90 -19.40 1.70 3.47
CA SER A 90 -20.54 1.23 2.68
C SER A 90 -20.20 1.16 1.20
N GLY A 91 -20.86 0.30 0.44
CA GLY A 91 -20.69 0.25 -1.00
C GLY A 91 -21.02 1.58 -1.67
N SER A 92 -22.01 2.32 -1.16
CA SER A 92 -22.32 3.66 -1.63
C SER A 92 -21.15 4.63 -1.45
N ALA A 93 -20.46 4.59 -0.32
CA ALA A 93 -19.27 5.43 -0.07
C ALA A 93 -18.10 5.04 -0.99
N LEU A 94 -17.84 3.75 -1.17
CA LEU A 94 -16.81 3.26 -2.07
C LEU A 94 -17.06 3.63 -3.54
N MET A 95 -18.32 3.65 -3.96
CA MET A 95 -18.71 4.01 -5.31
C MET A 95 -18.81 5.53 -5.54
N SER A 96 -18.97 6.33 -4.50
CA SER A 96 -18.98 7.80 -4.62
C SER A 96 -17.60 8.43 -4.75
N GLY A 97 -16.52 7.66 -4.49
CA GLY A 97 -15.15 8.18 -4.51
C GLY A 97 -14.70 8.74 -3.16
N ALA A 98 -15.35 8.34 -2.05
CA ALA A 98 -14.98 8.81 -0.71
C ALA A 98 -13.66 8.23 -0.20
N LEU A 99 -13.11 7.19 -0.86
CA LEU A 99 -11.88 6.56 -0.44
C LEU A 99 -10.67 7.27 -1.02
N LYS A 100 -9.81 7.75 -0.12
CA LYS A 100 -8.48 8.28 -0.45
C LYS A 100 -7.44 7.34 0.10
N LEU A 101 -6.60 6.82 -0.76
CA LEU A 101 -5.50 5.95 -0.34
C LEU A 101 -4.38 6.79 0.28
N ASN A 102 -3.70 6.22 1.26
CA ASN A 102 -2.52 6.84 1.82
C ASN A 102 -1.42 6.95 0.76
N GLN A 103 -0.82 8.12 0.66
CA GLN A 103 0.33 8.30 -0.21
C GLN A 103 1.48 7.40 0.22
N GLN A 104 1.90 6.56 -0.70
CA GLN A 104 2.90 5.55 -0.48
C GLN A 104 4.28 6.03 -0.92
N TRP A 105 4.60 7.27 -0.67
CA TRP A 105 5.99 7.66 -0.80
C TRP A 105 6.50 8.33 0.46
N MET A 106 7.69 7.97 0.82
CA MET A 106 8.45 8.62 1.87
C MET A 106 9.71 9.17 1.24
N GLY A 107 9.86 10.47 1.24
CA GLY A 107 11.05 11.10 0.75
C GLY A 107 10.77 12.26 -0.19
N THR A 108 11.84 12.93 -0.57
CA THR A 108 11.81 14.15 -1.38
C THR A 108 11.81 13.90 -2.89
N GLY A 109 11.84 12.64 -3.32
CA GLY A 109 12.08 12.27 -4.72
C GLY A 109 13.56 12.33 -5.13
N LEU A 110 14.44 12.73 -4.22
CA LEU A 110 15.88 12.79 -4.48
C LEU A 110 16.61 11.46 -4.30
N ASN A 111 15.97 10.53 -3.57
CA ASN A 111 16.52 9.22 -3.32
C ASN A 111 15.42 8.15 -3.44
N ASP A 112 15.54 7.29 -4.45
CA ASP A 112 14.57 6.23 -4.74
C ASP A 112 14.49 5.19 -3.61
N SER A 113 15.50 5.04 -2.82
CA SER A 113 15.53 4.09 -1.70
C SER A 113 14.57 4.42 -0.56
N VAL A 114 14.02 5.62 -0.52
CA VAL A 114 13.03 6.03 0.51
C VAL A 114 11.58 5.96 0.02
N ARG A 115 11.34 5.53 -1.20
CA ARG A 115 10.00 5.35 -1.74
C ARG A 115 9.44 4.00 -1.32
N ALA A 116 8.25 4.01 -0.71
CA ALA A 116 7.57 2.79 -0.30
C ALA A 116 6.90 2.08 -1.48
N LEU A 117 6.35 2.85 -2.45
CA LEU A 117 5.76 2.29 -3.67
C LEU A 117 6.53 2.81 -4.85
N GLY A 118 7.58 2.76 -5.22
CA GLY A 118 8.38 3.34 -6.32
C GLY A 118 7.62 3.59 -7.63
N ASP A 119 8.30 4.12 -8.61
CA ASP A 119 7.80 4.24 -9.97
C ASP A 119 7.38 2.86 -10.49
N PHE A 120 6.23 2.81 -11.16
CA PHE A 120 5.61 1.58 -11.68
C PHE A 120 5.32 0.51 -10.62
N GLY A 121 5.28 0.89 -9.35
CA GLY A 121 4.86 0.01 -8.28
C GLY A 121 3.38 -0.33 -8.33
N SER A 122 2.98 -1.41 -7.68
CA SER A 122 1.58 -1.83 -7.61
C SER A 122 1.18 -2.27 -6.22
N ARG A 123 -0.10 -2.12 -5.91
CA ARG A 123 -0.74 -2.63 -4.70
C ARG A 123 -2.03 -3.33 -5.03
N LEU A 124 -2.35 -4.33 -4.24
CA LEU A 124 -3.59 -5.06 -4.31
C LEU A 124 -4.38 -4.84 -3.04
N TYR A 125 -5.68 -4.62 -3.21
CA TYR A 125 -6.62 -4.48 -2.12
C TYR A 125 -7.72 -5.52 -2.25
N TYR A 126 -8.05 -6.16 -1.13
CA TYR A 126 -9.20 -7.04 -0.98
C TYR A 126 -10.37 -6.28 -0.41
N ILE A 127 -11.52 -6.52 -0.97
CA ILE A 127 -12.77 -5.90 -0.54
C ILE A 127 -13.73 -7.04 -0.26
N LYS A 128 -14.20 -7.15 0.99
CA LYS A 128 -15.10 -8.22 1.41
C LYS A 128 -16.33 -7.63 2.09
N ALA A 129 -17.50 -8.14 1.72
CA ALA A 129 -18.72 -7.84 2.43
C ALA A 129 -18.58 -8.25 3.89
N LYS A 130 -18.92 -7.36 4.80
CA LYS A 130 -18.98 -7.66 6.22
C LYS A 130 -20.30 -8.36 6.49
N GLU A 131 -20.25 -9.63 6.90
CA GLU A 131 -21.44 -10.31 7.38
C GLU A 131 -21.94 -9.59 8.64
N ILE A 132 -23.20 -9.18 8.61
CA ILE A 132 -23.85 -8.65 9.79
C ILE A 132 -24.06 -9.88 10.70
N ALA A 133 -23.27 -9.97 11.77
CA ALA A 133 -23.56 -10.93 12.81
C ALA A 133 -24.96 -10.56 13.38
N GLU A 134 -25.93 -11.44 13.17
CA GLU A 134 -27.24 -11.38 13.81
C GLU A 134 -27.10 -11.49 15.32
#